data_3b846a6344fbc16997f9e364eb8292a7
#
_entry.id   3b846a6344fbc16997f9e364eb8292a7
#
_cell.length_a   1.000
_cell.length_b   1.000
_cell.length_c   1.000
_cell.angle_alpha   90.00
_cell.angle_beta   90.00
_cell.angle_gamma   90.00
#
_symmetry.space_group_name_H-M   'P 1'
#
loop_
_entity.id
_entity.type
_entity.pdbx_description
1 polymer ?
#
loop_
_entity_poly.entity_id
_entity_poly.type
_entity_poly.pdbx_seq_one_letter_code
_entity_poly.pdbx_strand_id
1 'polypeptide(L)'
;MSYVVENRRILDGLSFEVAQGEALVLLGSSGSGKTTALRLINRLLEATSGNISIEGRNIRDIDPIELRRRIGYVIQEFGLLPHWTVRENVGLVTRLLGWPEEKRRRRADELLEQVGLGQQGVGDRRPQMLSGGQRQRVGVARALAGEPTLLLFDEPFGALDPVTRHDMQQQFGRLRRQYNVAAIFVTHDLLEALAVGTRIAILGNGKLEAIVSPEEFWSVDTPVARAFRETLPAELRPH
;
A
#
# COMPACT_ATOMS: atom_id res chain seq x y z
N MET A 1 -0.27 -3.05 18.69
CA MET A 1 1.19 -2.89 18.54
C MET A 1 1.64 -1.52 18.99
N SER A 2 2.81 -1.43 19.66
CA SER A 2 3.45 -0.15 20.02
C SER A 2 4.90 -0.15 19.57
N TYR A 3 5.46 1.04 19.33
CA TYR A 3 6.85 1.22 18.92
C TYR A 3 7.48 2.44 19.58
N VAL A 4 8.60 2.21 20.26
CA VAL A 4 9.35 3.23 21.01
C VAL A 4 10.78 3.26 20.52
N VAL A 5 11.31 4.45 20.24
CA VAL A 5 12.71 4.71 19.87
C VAL A 5 13.25 5.83 20.74
N GLU A 6 14.41 5.64 21.39
CA GLU A 6 15.07 6.66 22.20
C GLU A 6 14.12 7.36 23.18
N ASN A 7 13.31 6.58 23.92
CA ASN A 7 12.26 7.06 24.82
C ASN A 7 11.10 7.84 24.16
N ARG A 8 11.09 7.98 22.84
CA ARG A 8 9.98 8.59 22.11
C ARG A 8 9.03 7.52 21.61
N ARG A 9 7.78 7.61 22.01
CA ARG A 9 6.72 6.70 21.54
C ARG A 9 6.23 7.17 20.16
N ILE A 10 6.50 6.35 19.14
CA ILE A 10 6.10 6.61 17.75
C ILE A 10 4.70 6.04 17.49
N LEU A 11 4.43 4.84 18.03
CA LEU A 11 3.10 4.22 18.01
C LEU A 11 2.73 3.78 19.41
N ASP A 12 1.48 4.03 19.80
CA ASP A 12 0.95 3.76 21.12
C ASP A 12 -0.35 2.94 21.04
N GLY A 13 -0.24 1.63 21.21
CA GLY A 13 -1.39 0.74 21.29
C GLY A 13 -2.19 0.63 19.98
N LEU A 14 -1.59 0.87 18.80
CA LEU A 14 -2.29 0.76 17.53
C LEU A 14 -2.86 -0.66 17.35
N SER A 15 -4.17 -0.75 17.16
CA SER A 15 -4.90 -2.02 17.01
C SER A 15 -5.97 -1.90 15.94
N PHE A 16 -5.94 -2.79 14.93
CA PHE A 16 -6.94 -2.90 13.88
C PHE A 16 -6.87 -4.27 13.22
N GLU A 17 -7.90 -4.60 12.48
CA GLU A 17 -7.98 -5.79 11.65
C GLU A 17 -8.29 -5.39 10.22
N VAL A 18 -7.81 -6.17 9.25
CA VAL A 18 -8.08 -5.98 7.82
C VAL A 18 -8.54 -7.31 7.27
N ALA A 19 -9.75 -7.33 6.73
CA ALA A 19 -10.33 -8.52 6.11
C ALA A 19 -9.76 -8.73 4.69
N GLN A 20 -9.88 -9.95 4.22
CA GLN A 20 -9.52 -10.28 2.84
C GLN A 20 -10.41 -9.47 1.87
N GLY A 21 -9.80 -8.92 0.81
CA GLY A 21 -10.48 -8.05 -0.13
C GLY A 21 -10.77 -6.64 0.39
N GLU A 22 -10.45 -6.31 1.64
CA GLU A 22 -10.59 -4.97 2.23
C GLU A 22 -9.39 -4.07 1.87
N ALA A 23 -9.63 -2.76 1.78
CA ALA A 23 -8.61 -1.72 1.74
C ALA A 23 -8.74 -0.82 2.96
N LEU A 24 -7.86 -1.00 3.95
CA LEU A 24 -7.76 -0.11 5.10
C LEU A 24 -6.78 1.02 4.78
N VAL A 25 -7.23 2.27 4.87
CA VAL A 25 -6.36 3.44 4.69
C VAL A 25 -5.96 3.99 6.05
N LEU A 26 -4.67 4.07 6.33
CA LEU A 26 -4.12 4.80 7.47
C LEU A 26 -3.97 6.28 7.08
N LEU A 27 -4.90 7.11 7.52
CA LEU A 27 -4.94 8.55 7.26
C LEU A 27 -4.40 9.33 8.48
N GLY A 28 -3.53 10.29 8.24
CA GLY A 28 -3.00 11.16 9.31
C GLY A 28 -1.93 12.11 8.80
N SER A 29 -1.58 13.11 9.58
CA SER A 29 -0.53 14.07 9.25
C SER A 29 0.86 13.42 9.15
N SER A 30 1.83 14.12 8.58
CA SER A 30 3.24 13.71 8.62
C SER A 30 3.68 13.47 10.08
N GLY A 31 4.41 12.38 10.30
CA GLY A 31 4.89 12.00 11.63
C GLY A 31 3.85 11.30 12.53
N SER A 32 2.62 11.04 12.08
CA SER A 32 1.62 10.31 12.86
C SER A 32 1.90 8.80 13.03
N GLY A 33 2.98 8.26 12.43
CA GLY A 33 3.40 6.86 12.59
C GLY A 33 2.95 5.89 11.49
N LYS A 34 2.28 6.35 10.44
CA LYS A 34 1.73 5.51 9.35
C LYS A 34 2.76 4.61 8.67
N THR A 35 3.84 5.19 8.14
CA THR A 35 4.95 4.44 7.52
C THR A 35 5.62 3.50 8.53
N THR A 36 5.73 3.92 9.79
CA THR A 36 6.23 3.05 10.87
C THR A 36 5.33 1.82 11.05
N ALA A 37 4.01 1.98 11.02
CA ALA A 37 3.07 0.87 11.09
C ALA A 37 3.29 -0.13 9.93
N LEU A 38 3.45 0.34 8.68
CA LEU A 38 3.76 -0.54 7.54
C LEU A 38 5.09 -1.29 7.73
N ARG A 39 6.12 -0.60 8.23
CA ARG A 39 7.44 -1.21 8.48
C ARG A 39 7.40 -2.26 9.59
N LEU A 40 6.55 -2.10 10.59
CA LEU A 40 6.32 -3.12 11.62
C LEU A 40 5.58 -4.33 11.05
N ILE A 41 4.54 -4.13 10.24
CA ILE A 41 3.78 -5.21 9.60
C ILE A 41 4.69 -6.05 8.69
N ASN A 42 5.59 -5.40 7.96
CA ASN A 42 6.56 -6.06 7.06
C ASN A 42 7.85 -6.52 7.76
N ARG A 43 7.92 -6.40 9.09
CA ARG A 43 9.11 -6.70 9.92
C ARG A 43 10.40 -6.06 9.41
N LEU A 44 10.33 -4.85 8.84
CA LEU A 44 11.47 -3.97 8.63
C LEU A 44 11.87 -3.27 9.94
N LEU A 45 10.92 -3.18 10.89
CA LEU A 45 11.11 -2.80 12.28
C LEU A 45 10.45 -3.84 13.18
N GLU A 46 10.94 -3.98 14.42
CA GLU A 46 10.32 -4.88 15.41
C GLU A 46 9.48 -4.07 16.40
N ALA A 47 8.24 -4.51 16.63
CA ALA A 47 7.36 -3.86 17.61
C ALA A 47 7.94 -4.01 19.03
N THR A 48 7.95 -2.90 19.79
CA THR A 48 8.40 -2.90 21.19
C THR A 48 7.43 -3.68 22.07
N SER A 49 6.12 -3.63 21.78
CA SER A 49 5.09 -4.43 22.45
C SER A 49 3.87 -4.68 21.57
N GLY A 50 3.06 -5.65 21.95
CA GLY A 50 1.91 -6.11 21.18
C GLY A 50 2.29 -7.15 20.11
N ASN A 51 1.26 -7.64 19.40
CA ASN A 51 1.38 -8.68 18.40
C ASN A 51 0.82 -8.20 17.05
N ILE A 52 1.39 -8.74 15.97
CA ILE A 52 0.89 -8.58 14.61
C ILE A 52 0.72 -9.99 14.06
N SER A 53 -0.46 -10.28 13.48
CA SER A 53 -0.74 -11.57 12.87
C SER A 53 -1.20 -11.39 11.44
N ILE A 54 -0.76 -12.28 10.54
CA ILE A 54 -1.22 -12.38 9.16
C ILE A 54 -1.73 -13.80 8.96
N GLU A 55 -2.96 -13.93 8.47
CA GLU A 55 -3.63 -15.24 8.31
C GLU A 55 -3.62 -16.08 9.61
N GLY A 56 -3.85 -15.40 10.76
CA GLY A 56 -3.88 -16.04 12.09
C GLY A 56 -2.51 -16.42 12.67
N ARG A 57 -1.41 -16.27 11.93
CA ARG A 57 -0.05 -16.57 12.40
C ARG A 57 0.64 -15.29 12.87
N ASN A 58 1.25 -15.34 14.06
CA ASN A 58 2.07 -14.22 14.54
C ASN A 58 3.28 -14.05 13.61
N ILE A 59 3.52 -12.82 13.11
CA ILE A 59 4.63 -12.56 12.18
C ILE A 59 6.02 -12.84 12.80
N ARG A 60 6.15 -12.84 14.14
CA ARG A 60 7.40 -13.17 14.83
C ARG A 60 7.78 -14.64 14.68
N ASP A 61 6.79 -15.52 14.46
CA ASP A 61 6.99 -16.95 14.28
C ASP A 61 7.28 -17.35 12.82
N ILE A 62 7.32 -16.37 11.92
CA ILE A 62 7.59 -16.55 10.49
C ILE A 62 9.00 -16.01 10.19
N ASP A 63 9.77 -16.72 9.37
CA ASP A 63 11.04 -16.18 8.86
C ASP A 63 10.82 -14.84 8.14
N PRO A 64 11.60 -13.78 8.44
CA PRO A 64 11.37 -12.45 7.86
C PRO A 64 11.46 -12.41 6.33
N ILE A 65 12.25 -13.28 5.72
CA ILE A 65 12.38 -13.36 4.26
C ILE A 65 11.13 -14.02 3.67
N GLU A 66 10.66 -15.11 4.30
CA GLU A 66 9.42 -15.77 3.92
C GLU A 66 8.22 -14.82 4.04
N LEU A 67 8.11 -14.11 5.18
CA LEU A 67 7.07 -13.12 5.41
C LEU A 67 7.02 -12.07 4.29
N ARG A 68 8.16 -11.43 3.99
CA ARG A 68 8.24 -10.36 2.99
C ARG A 68 7.96 -10.85 1.58
N ARG A 69 8.21 -12.11 1.25
CA ARG A 69 7.86 -12.70 -0.05
C ARG A 69 6.35 -12.91 -0.22
N ARG A 70 5.61 -12.99 0.89
CA ARG A 70 4.13 -13.12 0.92
C ARG A 70 3.41 -11.79 1.01
N ILE A 71 4.13 -10.68 1.19
CA ILE A 71 3.60 -9.32 1.26
C ILE A 71 4.04 -8.55 0.02
N GLY A 72 3.10 -8.03 -0.75
CA GLY A 72 3.40 -7.08 -1.81
C GLY A 72 3.61 -5.70 -1.22
N TYR A 73 4.75 -5.05 -1.49
CA TYR A 73 5.04 -3.72 -0.96
C TYR A 73 5.33 -2.73 -2.09
N VAL A 74 4.50 -1.69 -2.18
CA VAL A 74 4.65 -0.57 -3.10
C VAL A 74 5.14 0.64 -2.29
N ILE A 75 6.38 1.03 -2.51
CA ILE A 75 7.04 2.15 -1.83
C ILE A 75 6.90 3.45 -2.63
N GLN A 76 7.02 4.57 -1.96
CA GLN A 76 6.85 5.93 -2.50
C GLN A 76 7.70 6.23 -3.74
N GLU A 77 8.95 5.78 -3.79
CA GLU A 77 9.88 6.02 -4.90
C GLU A 77 9.97 4.86 -5.91
N PHE A 78 8.89 4.12 -6.12
CA PHE A 78 8.76 2.98 -7.03
C PHE A 78 9.70 1.78 -6.73
N GLY A 79 10.91 1.99 -6.21
CA GLY A 79 11.91 0.97 -5.86
C GLY A 79 12.20 -0.04 -6.98
N LEU A 80 12.11 0.40 -8.24
CA LEU A 80 12.42 -0.45 -9.39
C LEU A 80 13.94 -0.57 -9.55
N LEU A 81 14.40 -1.76 -9.92
CA LEU A 81 15.80 -2.03 -10.20
C LEU A 81 16.16 -1.40 -11.55
N PRO A 82 17.04 -0.37 -11.59
CA PRO A 82 17.24 0.46 -12.79
C PRO A 82 17.94 -0.28 -13.93
N HIS A 83 18.71 -1.32 -13.59
CA HIS A 83 19.46 -2.11 -14.59
C HIS A 83 18.66 -3.29 -15.15
N TRP A 84 17.47 -3.55 -14.61
CA TRP A 84 16.57 -4.61 -15.03
C TRP A 84 15.50 -4.07 -15.98
N THR A 85 15.01 -4.93 -16.85
CA THR A 85 13.83 -4.61 -17.66
C THR A 85 12.57 -4.50 -16.79
N VAL A 86 11.51 -3.94 -17.35
CA VAL A 86 10.19 -3.87 -16.71
C VAL A 86 9.69 -5.27 -16.37
N ARG A 87 9.79 -6.23 -17.30
CA ARG A 87 9.38 -7.62 -17.08
C ARG A 87 10.19 -8.29 -15.97
N GLU A 88 11.49 -8.08 -15.92
CA GLU A 88 12.35 -8.61 -14.85
C GLU A 88 12.00 -7.99 -13.50
N ASN A 89 11.70 -6.69 -13.44
CA ASN A 89 11.24 -6.02 -12.22
C ASN A 89 9.93 -6.63 -11.71
N VAL A 90 8.94 -6.86 -12.57
CA VAL A 90 7.69 -7.54 -12.18
C VAL A 90 7.96 -8.96 -11.72
N GLY A 91 8.81 -9.70 -12.42
CA GLY A 91 9.17 -11.09 -12.11
C GLY A 91 10.10 -11.28 -10.91
N LEU A 92 10.52 -10.21 -10.22
CA LEU A 92 11.49 -10.29 -9.11
C LEU A 92 11.04 -11.23 -7.99
N VAL A 93 9.82 -11.02 -7.47
CA VAL A 93 9.32 -11.81 -6.33
C VAL A 93 9.14 -13.28 -6.72
N THR A 94 8.60 -13.56 -7.91
CA THR A 94 8.43 -14.93 -8.41
C THR A 94 9.77 -15.63 -8.67
N ARG A 95 10.82 -14.88 -9.00
CA ARG A 95 12.21 -15.38 -9.08
C ARG A 95 12.71 -15.79 -7.69
N LEU A 96 12.48 -14.96 -6.67
CA LEU A 96 12.86 -15.26 -5.28
C LEU A 96 12.07 -16.43 -4.70
N LEU A 97 10.86 -16.68 -5.21
CA LEU A 97 10.03 -17.84 -4.88
C LEU A 97 10.42 -19.10 -5.66
N GLY A 98 11.44 -19.05 -6.53
CA GLY A 98 11.93 -20.21 -7.28
C GLY A 98 11.02 -20.64 -8.44
N TRP A 99 10.13 -19.77 -8.93
CA TRP A 99 9.28 -20.15 -10.06
C TRP A 99 10.09 -20.38 -11.34
N PRO A 100 9.69 -21.36 -12.20
CA PRO A 100 10.30 -21.56 -13.52
C PRO A 100 10.25 -20.29 -14.37
N GLU A 101 11.28 -20.06 -15.18
CA GLU A 101 11.42 -18.82 -15.97
C GLU A 101 10.22 -18.54 -16.88
N GLU A 102 9.73 -19.56 -17.57
CA GLU A 102 8.58 -19.44 -18.45
C GLU A 102 7.32 -19.00 -17.69
N LYS A 103 7.04 -19.60 -16.50
CA LYS A 103 5.93 -19.20 -15.64
C LYS A 103 6.08 -17.77 -15.16
N ARG A 104 7.30 -17.34 -14.78
CA ARG A 104 7.59 -15.97 -14.34
C ARG A 104 7.33 -14.96 -15.45
N ARG A 105 7.82 -15.25 -16.65
CA ARG A 105 7.65 -14.39 -17.83
C ARG A 105 6.18 -14.21 -18.17
N ARG A 106 5.44 -15.31 -18.29
CA ARG A 106 3.99 -15.28 -18.53
C ARG A 106 3.26 -14.47 -17.48
N ARG A 107 3.53 -14.71 -16.19
CA ARG A 107 2.93 -13.96 -15.08
C ARG A 107 3.24 -12.47 -15.14
N ALA A 108 4.46 -12.10 -15.47
CA ALA A 108 4.85 -10.71 -15.62
C ALA A 108 4.10 -10.03 -16.80
N ASP A 109 3.98 -10.69 -17.93
CA ASP A 109 3.28 -10.17 -19.10
C ASP A 109 1.77 -10.02 -18.83
N GLU A 110 1.12 -11.00 -18.18
CA GLU A 110 -0.27 -10.92 -17.73
C GLU A 110 -0.50 -9.71 -16.82
N LEU A 111 0.36 -9.50 -15.84
CA LEU A 111 0.23 -8.37 -14.90
C LEU A 111 0.50 -7.03 -15.58
N LEU A 112 1.46 -6.96 -16.50
CA LEU A 112 1.70 -5.75 -17.28
C LEU A 112 0.48 -5.37 -18.13
N GLU A 113 -0.21 -6.35 -18.72
CA GLU A 113 -1.46 -6.10 -19.42
C GLU A 113 -2.55 -5.56 -18.48
N GLN A 114 -2.72 -6.17 -17.31
CA GLN A 114 -3.73 -5.75 -16.32
C GLN A 114 -3.48 -4.36 -15.76
N VAL A 115 -2.21 -3.94 -15.64
CA VAL A 115 -1.89 -2.57 -15.25
C VAL A 115 -1.86 -1.58 -16.43
N GLY A 116 -2.32 -1.99 -17.61
CA GLY A 116 -2.39 -1.13 -18.80
C GLY A 116 -1.04 -0.86 -19.47
N LEU A 117 -0.07 -1.75 -19.29
CA LEU A 117 1.27 -1.71 -19.88
C LEU A 117 1.55 -2.89 -20.83
N GLY A 118 0.50 -3.56 -21.33
CA GLY A 118 0.59 -4.70 -22.24
C GLY A 118 1.03 -4.37 -23.67
N GLN A 119 1.34 -3.09 -23.96
CA GLN A 119 1.79 -2.67 -25.27
C GLN A 119 3.10 -3.37 -25.68
N GLN A 120 3.19 -3.72 -26.95
CA GLN A 120 4.36 -4.42 -27.48
C GLN A 120 5.69 -3.70 -27.15
N GLY A 121 6.64 -4.42 -26.59
CA GLY A 121 7.98 -3.93 -26.25
C GLY A 121 8.10 -3.19 -24.91
N VAL A 122 7.02 -2.89 -24.18
CA VAL A 122 7.13 -2.22 -22.87
C VAL A 122 7.84 -3.10 -21.86
N GLY A 123 7.56 -4.40 -21.83
CA GLY A 123 8.20 -5.35 -20.92
C GLY A 123 9.73 -5.40 -21.03
N ASP A 124 10.28 -5.08 -22.19
CA ASP A 124 11.73 -5.12 -22.48
C ASP A 124 12.42 -3.76 -22.25
N ARG A 125 11.66 -2.70 -21.96
CA ARG A 125 12.22 -1.39 -21.60
C ARG A 125 12.81 -1.40 -20.20
N ARG A 126 13.71 -0.44 -19.94
CA ARG A 126 14.21 -0.15 -18.59
C ARG A 126 13.34 0.90 -17.90
N PRO A 127 13.29 0.93 -16.55
CA PRO A 127 12.46 1.88 -15.78
C PRO A 127 12.69 3.36 -16.16
N GLN A 128 13.92 3.74 -16.54
CA GLN A 128 14.24 5.13 -16.94
C GLN A 128 13.50 5.58 -18.21
N MET A 129 13.03 4.63 -19.04
CA MET A 129 12.28 4.91 -20.27
C MET A 129 10.78 5.09 -20.03
N LEU A 130 10.34 4.98 -18.79
CA LEU A 130 8.93 5.06 -18.41
C LEU A 130 8.61 6.40 -17.75
N SER A 131 7.35 6.87 -17.89
CA SER A 131 6.81 7.98 -17.09
C SER A 131 6.68 7.58 -15.61
N GLY A 132 6.46 8.57 -14.72
CA GLY A 132 6.22 8.32 -13.30
C GLY A 132 5.04 7.37 -13.05
N GLY A 133 3.91 7.62 -13.71
CA GLY A 133 2.73 6.76 -13.61
C GLY A 133 2.95 5.35 -14.15
N GLN A 134 3.72 5.20 -15.26
CA GLN A 134 4.08 3.88 -15.76
C GLN A 134 4.98 3.13 -14.79
N ARG A 135 5.96 3.79 -14.17
CA ARG A 135 6.80 3.18 -13.12
C ARG A 135 5.97 2.72 -11.92
N GLN A 136 4.96 3.51 -11.52
CA GLN A 136 4.04 3.13 -10.45
C GLN A 136 3.25 1.88 -10.81
N ARG A 137 2.71 1.80 -12.03
CA ARG A 137 2.00 0.61 -12.53
C ARG A 137 2.89 -0.64 -12.49
N VAL A 138 4.16 -0.52 -12.87
CA VAL A 138 5.15 -1.61 -12.74
C VAL A 138 5.36 -2.02 -11.29
N GLY A 139 5.42 -1.06 -10.36
CA GLY A 139 5.51 -1.30 -8.91
C GLY A 139 4.33 -2.11 -8.38
N VAL A 140 3.10 -1.76 -8.80
CA VAL A 140 1.87 -2.51 -8.46
C VAL A 140 1.89 -3.91 -9.06
N ALA A 141 2.25 -4.06 -10.34
CA ALA A 141 2.38 -5.37 -10.99
C ALA A 141 3.40 -6.27 -10.27
N ARG A 142 4.56 -5.72 -9.89
CA ARG A 142 5.58 -6.44 -9.10
C ARG A 142 5.04 -6.90 -7.74
N ALA A 143 4.30 -6.04 -7.06
CA ALA A 143 3.72 -6.36 -5.75
C ALA A 143 2.71 -7.52 -5.84
N LEU A 144 1.97 -7.63 -6.94
CA LEU A 144 0.99 -8.68 -7.20
C LEU A 144 1.60 -9.98 -7.76
N ALA A 145 2.84 -9.96 -8.25
CA ALA A 145 3.41 -11.06 -9.01
C ALA A 145 3.53 -12.36 -8.20
N GLY A 146 3.89 -12.26 -6.94
CA GLY A 146 4.05 -13.40 -6.02
C GLY A 146 2.75 -13.93 -5.41
N GLU A 147 1.58 -13.49 -5.87
CA GLU A 147 0.28 -13.84 -5.29
C GLU A 147 0.22 -13.56 -3.78
N PRO A 148 0.45 -12.29 -3.38
CA PRO A 148 0.55 -11.93 -1.97
C PRO A 148 -0.79 -12.06 -1.25
N THR A 149 -0.74 -12.31 0.07
CA THR A 149 -1.93 -12.31 0.94
C THR A 149 -2.28 -10.91 1.43
N LEU A 150 -1.30 -10.00 1.42
CA LEU A 150 -1.43 -8.61 1.86
C LEU A 150 -0.64 -7.68 0.93
N LEU A 151 -1.24 -6.55 0.57
CA LEU A 151 -0.58 -5.45 -0.12
C LEU A 151 -0.36 -4.27 0.84
N LEU A 152 0.83 -3.72 0.85
CA LEU A 152 1.19 -2.52 1.59
C LEU A 152 1.54 -1.40 0.61
N PHE A 153 0.99 -0.21 0.81
CA PHE A 153 1.21 0.96 -0.04
C PHE A 153 1.64 2.15 0.83
N ASP A 154 2.83 2.67 0.59
CA ASP A 154 3.38 3.83 1.29
C ASP A 154 3.34 5.05 0.38
N GLU A 155 2.33 5.90 0.52
CA GLU A 155 2.06 7.10 -0.29
C GLU A 155 2.15 6.88 -1.82
N PRO A 156 1.42 5.89 -2.37
CA PRO A 156 1.68 5.40 -3.73
C PRO A 156 1.30 6.41 -4.82
N PHE A 157 0.53 7.45 -4.52
CA PHE A 157 0.01 8.38 -5.54
C PHE A 157 0.58 9.80 -5.41
N GLY A 158 1.40 10.07 -4.39
CA GLY A 158 1.87 11.42 -4.06
C GLY A 158 2.66 12.12 -5.16
N ALA A 159 3.37 11.37 -6.01
CA ALA A 159 4.19 11.91 -7.11
C ALA A 159 3.47 11.95 -8.47
N LEU A 160 2.16 11.65 -8.52
CA LEU A 160 1.40 11.58 -9.77
C LEU A 160 0.59 12.86 -10.01
N ASP A 161 0.46 13.23 -11.30
CA ASP A 161 -0.50 14.24 -11.70
C ASP A 161 -1.95 13.80 -11.42
N PRO A 162 -2.92 14.71 -11.30
CA PRO A 162 -4.29 14.38 -10.90
C PRO A 162 -4.99 13.35 -11.80
N VAL A 163 -4.77 13.39 -13.12
CA VAL A 163 -5.42 12.47 -14.08
C VAL A 163 -4.85 11.06 -13.91
N THR A 164 -3.52 10.95 -13.92
CA THR A 164 -2.82 9.66 -13.72
C THR A 164 -3.14 9.07 -12.36
N ARG A 165 -3.24 9.91 -11.31
CA ARG A 165 -3.63 9.50 -9.95
C ARG A 165 -5.02 8.86 -9.96
N HIS A 166 -6.01 9.53 -10.53
CA HIS A 166 -7.38 9.01 -10.62
C HIS A 166 -7.43 7.66 -11.33
N ASP A 167 -6.77 7.54 -12.49
CA ASP A 167 -6.70 6.29 -13.26
C ASP A 167 -6.08 5.16 -12.44
N MET A 168 -5.00 5.45 -11.70
CA MET A 168 -4.33 4.48 -10.84
C MET A 168 -5.21 4.00 -9.69
N GLN A 169 -5.94 4.91 -9.04
CA GLN A 169 -6.88 4.58 -7.96
C GLN A 169 -7.99 3.65 -8.46
N GLN A 170 -8.59 3.96 -9.62
CA GLN A 170 -9.61 3.11 -10.25
C GLN A 170 -9.05 1.73 -10.62
N GLN A 171 -7.85 1.70 -11.20
CA GLN A 171 -7.20 0.45 -11.57
C GLN A 171 -6.88 -0.41 -10.35
N PHE A 172 -6.35 0.20 -9.28
CA PHE A 172 -6.10 -0.48 -8.02
C PHE A 172 -7.39 -1.11 -7.45
N GLY A 173 -8.48 -0.37 -7.40
CA GLY A 173 -9.78 -0.88 -6.92
C GLY A 173 -10.25 -2.11 -7.71
N ARG A 174 -10.02 -2.13 -9.04
CA ARG A 174 -10.32 -3.31 -9.88
C ARG A 174 -9.42 -4.50 -9.55
N LEU A 175 -8.11 -4.29 -9.49
CA LEU A 175 -7.13 -5.34 -9.19
C LEU A 175 -7.36 -5.94 -7.80
N ARG A 176 -7.59 -5.11 -6.77
CA ARG A 176 -7.88 -5.58 -5.41
C ARG A 176 -9.09 -6.51 -5.38
N ARG A 177 -10.20 -6.14 -6.05
CA ARG A 177 -11.39 -6.99 -6.14
C ARG A 177 -11.12 -8.27 -6.93
N GLN A 178 -10.42 -8.18 -8.05
CA GLN A 178 -10.09 -9.33 -8.91
C GLN A 178 -9.24 -10.36 -8.17
N TYR A 179 -8.24 -9.91 -7.42
CA TYR A 179 -7.33 -10.80 -6.67
C TYR A 179 -7.83 -11.10 -5.25
N ASN A 180 -8.93 -10.46 -4.82
CA ASN A 180 -9.47 -10.58 -3.47
C ASN A 180 -8.39 -10.46 -2.38
N VAL A 181 -7.45 -9.52 -2.53
CA VAL A 181 -6.30 -9.32 -1.64
C VAL A 181 -6.59 -8.22 -0.63
N ALA A 182 -6.19 -8.44 0.62
CA ALA A 182 -6.20 -7.40 1.66
C ALA A 182 -5.17 -6.31 1.34
N ALA A 183 -5.49 -5.05 1.61
CA ALA A 183 -4.58 -3.95 1.37
C ALA A 183 -4.55 -2.94 2.52
N ILE A 184 -3.36 -2.42 2.83
CA ILE A 184 -3.18 -1.30 3.76
C ILE A 184 -2.50 -0.17 3.00
N PHE A 185 -3.14 0.97 2.95
CA PHE A 185 -2.61 2.21 2.37
C PHE A 185 -2.18 3.17 3.45
N VAL A 186 -1.11 3.90 3.17
CA VAL A 186 -0.72 5.07 3.94
C VAL A 186 -0.84 6.28 3.04
N THR A 187 -1.54 7.31 3.50
CA THR A 187 -1.62 8.60 2.83
C THR A 187 -1.83 9.74 3.84
N HIS A 188 -1.47 10.94 3.43
CA HIS A 188 -1.83 12.18 4.11
C HIS A 188 -2.88 12.98 3.30
N ASP A 189 -3.44 12.40 2.24
CA ASP A 189 -4.46 13.01 1.37
C ASP A 189 -5.83 12.36 1.65
N LEU A 190 -6.79 13.18 2.13
CA LEU A 190 -8.13 12.72 2.42
C LEU A 190 -8.87 12.23 1.17
N LEU A 191 -8.70 12.91 0.03
CA LEU A 191 -9.38 12.50 -1.21
C LEU A 191 -8.86 11.13 -1.69
N GLU A 192 -7.58 10.86 -1.53
CA GLU A 192 -7.04 9.52 -1.79
C GLU A 192 -7.67 8.47 -0.85
N ALA A 193 -7.74 8.79 0.46
CA ALA A 193 -8.32 7.88 1.44
C ALA A 193 -9.77 7.52 1.13
N LEU A 194 -10.56 8.52 0.75
CA LEU A 194 -11.97 8.34 0.34
C LEU A 194 -12.11 7.56 -0.98
N ALA A 195 -11.17 7.72 -1.92
CA ALA A 195 -11.24 7.09 -3.25
C ALA A 195 -10.87 5.60 -3.22
N VAL A 196 -9.89 5.19 -2.40
CA VAL A 196 -9.36 3.81 -2.42
C VAL A 196 -9.77 2.96 -1.22
N GLY A 197 -10.12 3.60 -0.09
CA GLY A 197 -10.44 2.92 1.15
C GLY A 197 -11.82 2.26 1.14
N THR A 198 -11.92 1.08 1.72
CA THR A 198 -13.20 0.53 2.21
C THR A 198 -13.43 0.94 3.65
N ARG A 199 -12.35 1.15 4.40
CA ARG A 199 -12.33 1.76 5.73
C ARG A 199 -11.13 2.70 5.87
N ILE A 200 -11.28 3.69 6.74
CA ILE A 200 -10.26 4.71 7.02
C ILE A 200 -9.94 4.65 8.52
N ALA A 201 -8.70 4.33 8.85
CA ALA A 201 -8.15 4.42 10.20
C ALA A 201 -7.48 5.79 10.36
N ILE A 202 -8.03 6.62 11.22
CA ILE A 202 -7.58 7.99 11.46
C ILE A 202 -6.51 7.95 12.57
N LEU A 203 -5.29 8.36 12.22
CA LEU A 203 -4.13 8.34 13.13
C LEU A 203 -3.71 9.76 13.53
N GLY A 204 -3.66 9.99 14.85
CA GLY A 204 -3.11 11.21 15.45
C GLY A 204 -2.05 10.87 16.50
N ASN A 205 -0.86 11.49 16.42
CA ASN A 205 0.21 11.33 17.41
C ASN A 205 0.53 9.88 17.82
N GLY A 206 0.59 8.99 16.84
CA GLY A 206 0.89 7.56 17.05
C GLY A 206 -0.25 6.72 17.60
N LYS A 207 -1.46 7.28 17.72
CA LYS A 207 -2.66 6.61 18.21
C LYS A 207 -3.73 6.51 17.15
N LEU A 208 -4.52 5.48 17.23
CA LEU A 208 -5.75 5.33 16.45
C LEU A 208 -6.86 6.15 17.14
N GLU A 209 -7.41 7.13 16.41
CA GLU A 209 -8.54 7.94 16.91
C GLU A 209 -9.89 7.31 16.57
N ALA A 210 -10.03 6.79 15.34
CA ALA A 210 -11.23 6.11 14.86
C ALA A 210 -10.93 5.22 13.66
N ILE A 211 -11.83 4.26 13.40
CA ILE A 211 -11.90 3.53 12.12
C ILE A 211 -13.34 3.66 11.62
N VAL A 212 -13.51 4.19 10.42
CA VAL A 212 -14.81 4.54 9.85
C VAL A 212 -14.86 4.13 8.36
N SER A 213 -16.06 4.02 7.80
CA SER A 213 -16.22 3.96 6.35
C SER A 213 -15.96 5.33 5.71
N PRO A 214 -15.74 5.43 4.38
CA PRO A 214 -15.62 6.71 3.68
C PRO A 214 -16.83 7.63 3.91
N GLU A 215 -18.04 7.07 3.98
CA GLU A 215 -19.28 7.80 4.23
C GLU A 215 -19.34 8.36 5.66
N GLU A 216 -18.95 7.55 6.65
CA GLU A 216 -18.96 7.92 8.07
C GLU A 216 -17.87 8.94 8.42
N PHE A 217 -16.82 9.08 7.58
CA PHE A 217 -15.73 10.04 7.81
C PHE A 217 -16.23 11.47 8.04
N TRP A 218 -17.31 11.83 7.37
CA TRP A 218 -17.85 13.20 7.43
C TRP A 218 -18.52 13.53 8.75
N SER A 219 -19.01 12.53 9.48
CA SER A 219 -19.70 12.68 10.78
C SER A 219 -18.81 12.41 11.99
N VAL A 220 -17.63 11.77 11.78
CA VAL A 220 -16.74 11.46 12.92
C VAL A 220 -16.11 12.72 13.51
N ASP A 221 -16.22 12.86 14.83
CA ASP A 221 -15.72 14.04 15.53
C ASP A 221 -14.43 13.75 16.30
N THR A 222 -13.31 13.65 15.57
CA THR A 222 -11.97 13.55 16.17
C THR A 222 -11.13 14.75 15.75
N PRO A 223 -10.08 15.14 16.53
CA PRO A 223 -9.21 16.26 16.20
C PRO A 223 -8.60 16.17 14.80
N VAL A 224 -8.12 14.97 14.42
CA VAL A 224 -7.50 14.74 13.10
C VAL A 224 -8.54 14.81 12.00
N ALA A 225 -9.72 14.17 12.16
CA ALA A 225 -10.78 14.22 11.15
C ALA A 225 -11.26 15.66 10.87
N ARG A 226 -11.44 16.46 11.94
CA ARG A 226 -11.79 17.88 11.81
C ARG A 226 -10.74 18.65 11.01
N ALA A 227 -9.46 18.49 11.38
CA ALA A 227 -8.37 19.16 10.68
C ALA A 227 -8.34 18.79 9.18
N PHE A 228 -8.54 17.53 8.81
CA PHE A 228 -8.61 17.11 7.41
C PHE A 228 -9.82 17.72 6.68
N ARG A 229 -11.00 17.75 7.30
CA ARG A 229 -12.19 18.39 6.69
C ARG A 229 -11.96 19.87 6.43
N GLU A 230 -11.28 20.57 7.34
CA GLU A 230 -10.97 21.99 7.21
C GLU A 230 -10.03 22.32 6.04
N THR A 231 -9.20 21.36 5.61
CA THR A 231 -8.31 21.54 4.43
C THR A 231 -9.07 21.51 3.10
N LEU A 232 -10.29 20.96 3.07
CA LEU A 232 -11.07 20.90 1.85
C LEU A 232 -11.86 22.21 1.62
N PRO A 233 -11.99 22.65 0.35
CA PRO A 233 -12.94 23.68 -0.03
C PRO A 233 -14.35 23.39 0.49
N ALA A 234 -15.09 24.42 0.88
CA ALA A 234 -16.44 24.27 1.44
C ALA A 234 -17.40 23.53 0.49
N GLU A 235 -17.22 23.73 -0.81
CA GLU A 235 -18.02 23.14 -1.89
C GLU A 235 -17.85 21.62 -2.02
N LEU A 236 -16.74 21.06 -1.50
CA LEU A 236 -16.47 19.62 -1.52
C LEU A 236 -16.91 18.92 -0.23
N ARG A 237 -17.42 19.65 0.75
CA ARG A 237 -17.93 19.08 2.01
C ARG A 237 -19.38 18.69 1.81
N PRO A 238 -19.80 17.44 2.10
CA PRO A 238 -21.20 17.07 2.08
C PRO A 238 -21.98 17.91 3.10
N HIS A 239 -23.22 18.27 2.74
CA HIS A 239 -24.16 19.00 3.59
C HIS A 239 -24.70 18.13 4.72
#